data_1245dce95c070bff903d07209d693a31
#
_entry.id   1245dce95c070bff903d07209d693a31
#
_cell.length_a   1.000
_cell.length_b   1.000
_cell.length_c   1.000
_cell.angle_alpha   90.00
_cell.angle_beta   90.00
_cell.angle_gamma   90.00
#
_symmetry.space_group_name_H-M   'P 1'
#
loop_
_entity.id
_entity.type
_entity.pdbx_description
1 polymer ?
#
loop_
_entity_poly.entity_id
_entity_poly.type
_entity_poly.pdbx_seq_one_letter_code
_entity_poly.pdbx_strand_id
1 'polypeptide(L)'
;SSDCTAEIAEYFASLDTRIRLLRNPQNMGVAKTRNRGFDIAKGEWIALLDSDDVWHSDKLEKQLAVAGRAGADIIYCSYALVNESGAHLSDYIVPETTSYDAMLRESVLSCSTVLLRQLILREHHFSAEHYHEDYALWLELMRFGYRAVACREILVDYRVVNGSRSSNKFKSAKYRWEIYRDVERLSLPRSAQAFLTYALHGMRKHRRF
;
A
#
# COMPACT_ATOMS: atom_id res chain seq x y z
N SER A 1 -3.53 -18.54 8.37
CA SER A 1 -2.32 -18.55 9.21
C SER A 1 -2.14 -19.95 9.80
N SER A 2 -0.91 -20.37 9.96
CA SER A 2 -0.54 -21.64 10.61
C SER A 2 -0.11 -21.45 12.08
N ASP A 3 -0.25 -20.23 12.57
CA ASP A 3 0.05 -19.76 13.92
C ASP A 3 -1.22 -19.33 14.67
N CYS A 4 -1.09 -18.76 15.86
CA CYS A 4 -2.20 -18.31 16.70
C CYS A 4 -2.88 -17.00 16.24
N THR A 5 -2.55 -16.45 15.07
CA THR A 5 -3.12 -15.19 14.57
C THR A 5 -4.66 -15.23 14.53
N ALA A 6 -5.23 -16.35 14.10
CA ALA A 6 -6.68 -16.45 13.99
C ALA A 6 -7.37 -16.48 15.37
N GLU A 7 -6.77 -17.15 16.35
CA GLU A 7 -7.27 -17.21 17.74
C GLU A 7 -7.22 -15.83 18.39
N ILE A 8 -6.13 -15.08 18.17
CA ILE A 8 -6.01 -13.70 18.66
C ILE A 8 -7.09 -12.82 18.03
N ALA A 9 -7.31 -12.94 16.74
CA ALA A 9 -8.33 -12.16 16.04
C ALA A 9 -9.76 -12.52 16.51
N GLU A 10 -10.05 -13.80 16.80
CA GLU A 10 -11.32 -14.25 17.40
C GLU A 10 -11.52 -13.69 18.80
N TYR A 11 -10.47 -13.67 19.60
CA TYR A 11 -10.53 -13.08 20.93
C TYR A 11 -10.93 -11.60 20.86
N PHE A 12 -10.27 -10.79 20.03
CA PHE A 12 -10.64 -9.39 19.87
C PHE A 12 -12.03 -9.19 19.27
N ALA A 13 -12.44 -10.03 18.31
CA ALA A 13 -13.79 -9.99 17.74
C ALA A 13 -14.89 -10.34 18.78
N SER A 14 -14.57 -11.11 19.82
CA SER A 14 -15.48 -11.37 20.92
C SER A 14 -15.66 -10.19 21.87
N LEU A 15 -14.67 -9.30 21.94
CA LEU A 15 -14.68 -8.11 22.79
C LEU A 15 -15.31 -6.89 22.12
N ASP A 16 -15.23 -6.79 20.77
CA ASP A 16 -15.72 -5.63 20.03
C ASP A 16 -16.45 -6.09 18.75
N THR A 17 -17.74 -5.85 18.68
CA THR A 17 -18.60 -6.24 17.54
C THR A 17 -18.27 -5.54 16.23
N ARG A 18 -17.44 -4.50 16.25
CA ARG A 18 -16.93 -3.83 15.04
C ARG A 18 -15.84 -4.68 14.37
N ILE A 19 -15.17 -5.56 15.10
CA ILE A 19 -14.13 -6.45 14.59
C ILE A 19 -14.78 -7.67 13.95
N ARG A 20 -14.46 -7.94 12.70
CA ARG A 20 -15.02 -9.05 11.92
C ARG A 20 -13.89 -9.91 11.37
N LEU A 21 -13.77 -11.13 11.81
CA LEU A 21 -12.82 -12.10 11.27
C LEU A 21 -13.38 -12.77 10.02
N LEU A 22 -12.64 -12.70 8.91
CA LEU A 22 -12.92 -13.45 7.69
C LEU A 22 -11.89 -14.55 7.51
N ARG A 23 -12.32 -15.81 7.57
CA ARG A 23 -11.47 -16.95 7.24
C ARG A 23 -11.58 -17.30 5.75
N ASN A 24 -10.45 -17.46 5.08
CA ASN A 24 -10.41 -18.02 3.74
C ASN A 24 -10.48 -19.55 3.80
N PRO A 25 -11.21 -20.22 2.90
CA PRO A 25 -11.29 -21.69 2.90
C PRO A 25 -9.94 -22.35 2.61
N GLN A 26 -9.06 -21.61 1.91
CA GLN A 26 -7.67 -22.01 1.59
C GLN A 26 -6.82 -20.75 1.41
N ASN A 27 -5.51 -20.90 1.23
CA ASN A 27 -4.65 -19.78 0.87
C ASN A 27 -5.03 -19.25 -0.53
N MET A 28 -5.62 -18.06 -0.57
CA MET A 28 -6.06 -17.40 -1.81
C MET A 28 -5.08 -16.31 -2.28
N GLY A 29 -4.01 -16.08 -1.53
CA GLY A 29 -3.09 -14.96 -1.74
C GLY A 29 -3.64 -13.62 -1.23
N VAL A 30 -2.75 -12.64 -1.12
CA VAL A 30 -3.05 -11.32 -0.50
C VAL A 30 -4.09 -10.53 -1.29
N ALA A 31 -3.99 -10.46 -2.62
CA ALA A 31 -4.91 -9.73 -3.47
C ALA A 31 -6.37 -10.17 -3.29
N LYS A 32 -6.64 -11.45 -3.46
CA LYS A 32 -7.99 -12.00 -3.29
C LYS A 32 -8.50 -11.84 -1.85
N THR A 33 -7.61 -11.95 -0.86
CA THR A 33 -7.98 -11.78 0.56
C THR A 33 -8.38 -10.34 0.84
N ARG A 34 -7.62 -9.35 0.34
CA ARG A 34 -7.98 -7.93 0.48
C ARG A 34 -9.27 -7.59 -0.24
N ASN A 35 -9.47 -8.09 -1.47
CA ASN A 35 -10.72 -7.87 -2.22
C ASN A 35 -11.95 -8.38 -1.46
N ARG A 36 -11.87 -9.55 -0.82
CA ARG A 36 -12.95 -10.02 0.06
C ARG A 36 -13.25 -9.06 1.21
N GLY A 37 -12.24 -8.38 1.74
CA GLY A 37 -12.43 -7.31 2.72
C GLY A 37 -13.20 -6.13 2.12
N PHE A 38 -12.89 -5.75 0.89
CA PHE A 38 -13.59 -4.67 0.18
C PHE A 38 -15.05 -4.98 -0.07
N ASP A 39 -15.37 -6.23 -0.46
CA ASP A 39 -16.74 -6.67 -0.73
C ASP A 39 -17.68 -6.51 0.47
N ILE A 40 -17.15 -6.59 1.69
CA ILE A 40 -17.94 -6.49 2.92
C ILE A 40 -17.81 -5.17 3.66
N ALA A 41 -16.89 -4.32 3.23
CA ALA A 41 -16.68 -3.01 3.84
C ALA A 41 -17.87 -2.09 3.61
N LYS A 42 -18.28 -1.34 4.65
CA LYS A 42 -19.47 -0.48 4.62
C LYS A 42 -19.15 1.00 4.81
N GLY A 43 -17.91 1.31 5.19
CA GLY A 43 -17.47 2.68 5.44
C GLY A 43 -17.34 3.47 4.12
N GLU A 44 -17.53 4.78 4.19
CA GLU A 44 -17.27 5.69 3.06
C GLU A 44 -15.79 5.64 2.64
N TRP A 45 -14.93 5.42 3.60
CA TRP A 45 -13.49 5.28 3.43
C TRP A 45 -13.01 3.89 3.84
N ILE A 46 -12.04 3.37 3.13
CA ILE A 46 -11.35 2.12 3.42
C ILE A 46 -9.88 2.40 3.67
N ALA A 47 -9.39 1.94 4.80
CA ALA A 47 -7.99 1.97 5.17
C ALA A 47 -7.44 0.55 5.23
N LEU A 48 -6.23 0.35 4.76
CA LEU A 48 -5.55 -0.93 4.75
C LEU A 48 -4.43 -0.92 5.79
N LEU A 49 -4.26 -2.03 6.51
CA LEU A 49 -3.16 -2.23 7.45
C LEU A 49 -2.60 -3.64 7.24
N ASP A 50 -1.33 -3.72 6.90
CA ASP A 50 -0.61 -4.98 6.85
C ASP A 50 -0.27 -5.42 8.28
N SER A 51 -0.27 -6.73 8.54
CA SER A 51 -0.23 -7.29 9.90
C SER A 51 1.09 -7.08 10.65
N ASP A 52 2.13 -6.66 9.95
CA ASP A 52 3.46 -6.35 10.47
C ASP A 52 3.70 -4.86 10.74
N ASP A 53 2.77 -3.98 10.31
CA ASP A 53 2.86 -2.55 10.50
C ASP A 53 2.02 -2.06 11.70
N VAL A 54 2.31 -0.83 12.16
CA VAL A 54 1.59 -0.20 13.27
C VAL A 54 1.12 1.20 12.85
N TRP A 55 -0.18 1.50 13.07
CA TRP A 55 -0.71 2.84 12.92
C TRP A 55 -0.55 3.66 14.19
N HIS A 56 -0.21 4.93 14.03
CA HIS A 56 -0.36 5.90 15.12
C HIS A 56 -1.85 6.15 15.41
N SER A 57 -2.18 6.39 16.66
CA SER A 57 -3.57 6.48 17.14
C SER A 57 -4.39 7.59 16.46
N ASP A 58 -3.76 8.64 15.98
CA ASP A 58 -4.36 9.81 15.33
C ASP A 58 -4.37 9.74 13.79
N LYS A 59 -3.89 8.63 13.21
CA LYS A 59 -3.76 8.48 11.76
C LYS A 59 -5.07 8.73 11.02
N LEU A 60 -6.14 8.04 11.40
CA LEU A 60 -7.42 8.16 10.69
C LEU A 60 -8.03 9.55 10.84
N GLU A 61 -7.96 10.15 12.02
CA GLU A 61 -8.44 11.52 12.26
C GLU A 61 -7.75 12.51 11.33
N LYS A 62 -6.41 12.49 11.28
CA LYS A 62 -5.61 13.39 10.45
C LYS A 62 -5.84 13.18 8.97
N GLN A 63 -5.90 11.94 8.51
CA GLN A 63 -6.17 11.65 7.09
C GLN A 63 -7.58 12.05 6.68
N LEU A 64 -8.60 11.83 7.50
CA LEU A 64 -9.97 12.26 7.24
C LEU A 64 -10.08 13.79 7.21
N ALA A 65 -9.35 14.50 8.07
CA ALA A 65 -9.28 15.97 8.03
C ALA A 65 -8.67 16.49 6.72
N VAL A 66 -7.66 15.79 6.15
CA VAL A 66 -7.11 16.11 4.83
C VAL A 66 -8.14 15.80 3.74
N ALA A 67 -8.81 14.65 3.83
CA ALA A 67 -9.83 14.23 2.86
C ALA A 67 -10.95 15.26 2.72
N GLY A 68 -11.47 15.77 3.86
CA GLY A 68 -12.54 16.76 3.88
C GLY A 68 -12.15 18.10 3.26
N ARG A 69 -10.86 18.49 3.33
CA ARG A 69 -10.37 19.76 2.78
C ARG A 69 -9.95 19.66 1.32
N ALA A 70 -9.34 18.53 0.93
CA ALA A 70 -8.70 18.41 -0.36
C ALA A 70 -9.64 17.96 -1.49
N GLY A 71 -10.80 17.39 -1.18
CA GLY A 71 -11.68 16.77 -2.18
C GLY A 71 -10.97 15.66 -2.97
N ALA A 72 -10.07 14.93 -2.30
CA ALA A 72 -9.28 13.86 -2.91
C ALA A 72 -9.98 12.51 -2.75
N ASP A 73 -9.59 11.57 -3.59
CA ASP A 73 -10.12 10.21 -3.62
C ASP A 73 -9.26 9.25 -2.81
N ILE A 74 -7.96 9.57 -2.72
CA ILE A 74 -6.93 8.78 -2.05
C ILE A 74 -6.15 9.72 -1.13
N ILE A 75 -6.07 9.38 0.14
CA ILE A 75 -5.19 10.06 1.09
C ILE A 75 -4.08 9.08 1.47
N TYR A 76 -2.85 9.52 1.49
CA TYR A 76 -1.71 8.73 1.93
C TYR A 76 -0.86 9.50 2.95
N CYS A 77 0.00 8.84 3.69
CA CYS A 77 0.79 9.52 4.72
C CYS A 77 2.26 9.11 4.69
N SER A 78 3.10 9.92 5.35
CA SER A 78 4.49 9.58 5.64
C SER A 78 4.55 8.45 6.68
N TYR A 79 5.69 7.77 6.74
CA TYR A 79 5.90 6.66 7.65
C TYR A 79 7.34 6.61 8.18
N ALA A 80 7.50 6.07 9.38
CA ALA A 80 8.78 5.67 9.91
C ALA A 80 9.09 4.24 9.47
N LEU A 81 10.33 3.95 9.09
CA LEU A 81 10.82 2.59 8.93
C LEU A 81 11.31 2.10 10.29
N VAL A 82 10.84 0.94 10.71
CA VAL A 82 11.26 0.29 11.95
C VAL A 82 11.77 -1.12 11.66
N ASN A 83 12.69 -1.61 12.48
CA ASN A 83 13.16 -3.00 12.38
C ASN A 83 12.16 -3.99 13.01
N GLU A 84 12.49 -5.29 13.00
CA GLU A 84 11.65 -6.34 13.57
C GLU A 84 11.32 -6.14 15.06
N SER A 85 12.22 -5.51 15.83
CA SER A 85 12.00 -5.19 17.26
C SER A 85 11.21 -3.90 17.48
N GLY A 86 10.88 -3.16 16.40
CA GLY A 86 10.21 -1.85 16.49
C GLY A 86 11.16 -0.66 16.68
N ALA A 87 12.48 -0.87 16.64
CA ALA A 87 13.42 0.25 16.72
C ALA A 87 13.41 1.07 15.43
N HIS A 88 13.37 2.39 15.58
CA HIS A 88 13.36 3.34 14.45
C HIS A 88 14.65 3.24 13.63
N LEU A 89 14.48 3.22 12.30
CA LEU A 89 15.58 3.19 11.33
C LEU A 89 15.70 4.53 10.59
N SER A 90 14.60 5.00 10.00
CA SER A 90 14.56 6.26 9.27
C SER A 90 13.13 6.68 8.97
N ASP A 91 12.96 7.95 8.55
CA ASP A 91 11.68 8.50 8.12
C ASP A 91 11.58 8.55 6.61
N TYR A 92 10.40 8.25 6.09
CA TYR A 92 10.05 8.49 4.70
C TYR A 92 8.93 9.54 4.61
N ILE A 93 9.33 10.74 4.20
CA ILE A 93 8.39 11.85 4.01
C ILE A 93 7.90 11.84 2.56
N VAL A 94 6.61 11.61 2.38
CA VAL A 94 5.98 11.55 1.06
C VAL A 94 5.81 12.96 0.46
N PRO A 95 5.79 13.09 -0.88
CA PRO A 95 5.42 14.33 -1.56
C PRO A 95 3.95 14.66 -1.28
N GLU A 96 3.60 15.96 -1.33
CA GLU A 96 2.25 16.45 -1.07
C GLU A 96 1.19 15.88 -2.01
N THR A 97 1.56 15.68 -3.27
CA THR A 97 0.71 15.05 -4.30
C THR A 97 1.53 14.04 -5.10
N THR A 98 0.84 13.13 -5.75
CA THR A 98 1.46 12.23 -6.72
C THR A 98 0.62 12.15 -7.99
N SER A 99 1.19 11.60 -9.04
CA SER A 99 0.56 11.40 -10.33
C SER A 99 0.98 10.09 -10.96
N TYR A 100 0.33 9.69 -12.03
CA TYR A 100 0.71 8.50 -12.78
C TYR A 100 2.20 8.49 -13.16
N ASP A 101 2.71 9.58 -13.75
CA ASP A 101 4.11 9.68 -14.15
C ASP A 101 5.08 9.73 -12.96
N ALA A 102 4.68 10.31 -11.84
CA ALA A 102 5.47 10.28 -10.62
C ALA A 102 5.53 8.85 -10.04
N MET A 103 4.40 8.14 -10.00
CA MET A 103 4.31 6.77 -9.53
C MET A 103 5.09 5.77 -10.39
N LEU A 104 5.22 5.99 -11.69
CA LEU A 104 6.11 5.19 -12.54
C LEU A 104 7.58 5.28 -12.07
N ARG A 105 8.01 6.43 -11.55
CA ARG A 105 9.39 6.66 -11.11
C ARG A 105 9.62 6.23 -9.67
N GLU A 106 8.65 6.48 -8.79
CA GLU A 106 8.73 6.15 -7.37
C GLU A 106 7.34 5.82 -6.83
N SER A 107 7.19 4.63 -6.24
CA SER A 107 5.96 4.26 -5.55
C SER A 107 5.92 4.91 -4.17
N VAL A 108 5.04 5.89 -4.00
CA VAL A 108 4.85 6.60 -2.73
C VAL A 108 3.61 6.13 -1.97
N LEU A 109 2.76 5.32 -2.60
CA LEU A 109 1.59 4.70 -1.98
C LEU A 109 1.95 3.31 -1.48
N SER A 110 1.64 3.03 -0.22
CA SER A 110 1.76 1.72 0.42
C SER A 110 0.44 1.36 1.09
N CYS A 111 0.08 0.07 1.14
CA CYS A 111 -1.18 -0.36 1.72
C CYS A 111 -1.43 0.23 3.10
N SER A 112 -0.48 0.12 4.03
CA SER A 112 -0.66 0.60 5.41
C SER A 112 -0.75 2.13 5.53
N THR A 113 -0.39 2.88 4.48
CA THR A 113 -0.40 4.36 4.51
C THR A 113 -1.65 4.98 3.88
N VAL A 114 -2.40 4.22 3.09
CA VAL A 114 -3.51 4.76 2.29
C VAL A 114 -4.85 4.74 3.00
N LEU A 115 -5.69 5.69 2.63
CA LEU A 115 -7.11 5.80 2.90
C LEU A 115 -7.80 6.07 1.57
N LEU A 116 -8.73 5.22 1.16
CA LEU A 116 -9.35 5.20 -0.16
C LEU A 116 -10.87 5.40 -0.05
N ARG A 117 -11.48 6.17 -0.94
CA ARG A 117 -12.93 6.17 -1.06
C ARG A 117 -13.45 4.79 -1.45
N GLN A 118 -14.44 4.27 -0.73
CA GLN A 118 -15.02 2.95 -0.99
C GLN A 118 -15.51 2.79 -2.44
N LEU A 119 -16.07 3.84 -3.03
CA LEU A 119 -16.60 3.81 -4.41
C LEU A 119 -15.54 3.38 -5.43
N ILE A 120 -14.27 3.75 -5.22
CA ILE A 120 -13.16 3.32 -6.09
C ILE A 120 -13.05 1.80 -6.10
N LEU A 121 -13.14 1.18 -4.93
CA LEU A 121 -12.92 -0.24 -4.75
C LEU A 121 -14.13 -1.12 -5.16
N ARG A 122 -15.23 -0.52 -5.63
CA ARG A 122 -16.31 -1.23 -6.29
C ARG A 122 -16.00 -1.54 -7.77
N GLU A 123 -15.16 -0.73 -8.39
CA GLU A 123 -14.80 -0.82 -9.81
C GLU A 123 -13.37 -1.32 -10.01
N HIS A 124 -12.50 -1.06 -9.04
CA HIS A 124 -11.07 -1.36 -9.10
C HIS A 124 -10.65 -2.29 -7.97
N HIS A 125 -9.99 -3.39 -8.32
CA HIS A 125 -9.61 -4.44 -7.37
C HIS A 125 -8.14 -4.80 -7.51
N PHE A 126 -7.54 -5.37 -6.46
CA PHE A 126 -6.21 -5.96 -6.57
C PHE A 126 -6.24 -7.14 -7.54
N SER A 127 -5.36 -7.13 -8.53
CA SER A 127 -5.18 -8.29 -9.42
C SER A 127 -4.30 -9.35 -8.75
N ALA A 128 -4.77 -10.60 -8.73
CA ALA A 128 -3.99 -11.72 -8.22
C ALA A 128 -2.90 -12.21 -9.21
N GLU A 129 -2.88 -11.67 -10.43
CA GLU A 129 -1.94 -12.04 -11.48
C GLU A 129 -0.58 -11.37 -11.31
N HIS A 130 -0.50 -10.30 -10.49
CA HIS A 130 0.70 -9.49 -10.33
C HIS A 130 1.33 -9.69 -8.96
N TYR A 131 2.66 -9.80 -8.95
CA TYR A 131 3.41 -9.92 -7.71
C TYR A 131 3.36 -8.66 -6.84
N HIS A 132 3.34 -7.48 -7.49
CA HIS A 132 3.12 -6.17 -6.86
C HIS A 132 1.69 -5.71 -7.16
N GLU A 133 0.72 -6.43 -6.61
CA GLU A 133 -0.71 -6.20 -6.81
C GLU A 133 -1.16 -4.81 -6.40
N ASP A 134 -0.53 -4.28 -5.35
CA ASP A 134 -0.78 -2.94 -4.82
C ASP A 134 -0.29 -1.85 -5.79
N TYR A 135 0.94 -1.99 -6.26
CA TYR A 135 1.50 -1.02 -7.20
C TYR A 135 0.74 -0.98 -8.53
N ALA A 136 0.31 -2.14 -9.04
CA ALA A 136 -0.52 -2.20 -10.24
C ALA A 136 -1.85 -1.44 -10.04
N LEU A 137 -2.52 -1.65 -8.91
CA LEU A 137 -3.75 -0.93 -8.57
C LEU A 137 -3.51 0.57 -8.45
N TRP A 138 -2.44 1.00 -7.77
CA TRP A 138 -2.16 2.43 -7.63
C TRP A 138 -1.91 3.11 -8.98
N LEU A 139 -1.19 2.47 -9.90
CA LEU A 139 -1.02 2.98 -11.27
C LEU A 139 -2.34 3.06 -12.03
N GLU A 140 -3.16 2.03 -11.94
CA GLU A 140 -4.49 2.03 -12.53
C GLU A 140 -5.32 3.21 -12.05
N LEU A 141 -5.42 3.41 -10.73
CA LEU A 141 -6.19 4.53 -10.16
C LEU A 141 -5.67 5.90 -10.62
N MET A 142 -4.35 6.09 -10.64
CA MET A 142 -3.76 7.33 -11.15
C MET A 142 -4.03 7.55 -12.63
N ARG A 143 -4.06 6.49 -13.43
CA ARG A 143 -4.38 6.54 -14.87
C ARG A 143 -5.85 6.88 -15.12
N PHE A 144 -6.76 6.42 -14.26
CA PHE A 144 -8.17 6.81 -14.29
C PHE A 144 -8.43 8.23 -13.79
N GLY A 145 -7.41 8.94 -13.29
CA GLY A 145 -7.50 10.32 -12.86
C GLY A 145 -7.95 10.53 -11.41
N TYR A 146 -7.99 9.46 -10.61
CA TYR A 146 -8.26 9.60 -9.18
C TYR A 146 -7.18 10.44 -8.51
N ARG A 147 -7.61 11.36 -7.67
CA ARG A 147 -6.73 12.34 -7.05
C ARG A 147 -6.18 11.84 -5.71
N ALA A 148 -4.85 11.77 -5.61
CA ALA A 148 -4.14 11.40 -4.39
C ALA A 148 -3.47 12.63 -3.73
N VAL A 149 -3.66 12.79 -2.42
CA VAL A 149 -3.10 13.88 -1.61
C VAL A 149 -2.50 13.34 -0.32
N ALA A 150 -1.38 13.88 0.11
CA ALA A 150 -0.69 13.43 1.30
C ALA A 150 -1.16 14.15 2.57
N CYS A 151 -1.30 13.37 3.63
CA CYS A 151 -1.07 13.84 4.99
C CYS A 151 0.42 13.64 5.30
N ARG A 152 1.24 14.70 5.26
CA ARG A 152 2.71 14.58 5.30
C ARG A 152 3.27 14.21 6.67
N GLU A 153 2.43 14.02 7.66
CA GLU A 153 2.83 13.57 8.98
C GLU A 153 3.18 12.07 8.96
N ILE A 154 4.10 11.66 9.82
CA ILE A 154 4.45 10.26 10.04
C ILE A 154 3.35 9.65 10.90
N LEU A 155 2.57 8.72 10.32
CA LEU A 155 1.39 8.15 10.96
C LEU A 155 1.40 6.61 10.93
N VAL A 156 2.49 6.02 10.45
CA VAL A 156 2.68 4.56 10.35
C VAL A 156 4.11 4.22 10.71
N ASP A 157 4.28 3.20 11.52
CA ASP A 157 5.55 2.50 11.68
C ASP A 157 5.55 1.31 10.72
N TYR A 158 6.29 1.46 9.61
CA TYR A 158 6.43 0.45 8.57
C TYR A 158 7.57 -0.51 8.92
N ARG A 159 7.25 -1.78 9.13
CA ARG A 159 8.23 -2.77 9.58
C ARG A 159 9.02 -3.38 8.44
N VAL A 160 10.34 -3.30 8.57
CA VAL A 160 11.27 -3.96 7.65
C VAL A 160 11.62 -5.33 8.21
N VAL A 161 11.14 -6.38 7.56
CA VAL A 161 11.39 -7.77 7.94
C VAL A 161 12.33 -8.42 6.92
N ASN A 162 13.38 -9.06 7.42
CA ASN A 162 14.30 -9.84 6.59
C ASN A 162 13.55 -11.04 5.99
N GLY A 163 13.75 -11.27 4.67
CA GLY A 163 13.03 -12.34 3.97
C GLY A 163 11.60 -12.00 3.56
N SER A 164 11.14 -10.76 3.73
CA SER A 164 9.83 -10.30 3.23
C SER A 164 9.70 -10.43 1.71
N ARG A 165 8.47 -10.42 1.18
CA ARG A 165 8.21 -10.47 -0.27
C ARG A 165 9.01 -9.42 -1.06
N SER A 166 9.16 -8.22 -0.50
CA SER A 166 9.86 -7.10 -1.13
C SER A 166 11.39 -7.12 -0.96
N SER A 167 11.94 -8.01 -0.14
CA SER A 167 13.38 -8.08 0.14
C SER A 167 14.22 -8.52 -1.07
N ASN A 168 13.67 -9.34 -1.97
CA ASN A 168 14.34 -9.80 -3.18
C ASN A 168 14.27 -8.73 -4.28
N LYS A 169 15.33 -7.91 -4.36
CA LYS A 169 15.41 -6.77 -5.29
C LYS A 169 15.37 -7.16 -6.77
N PHE A 170 15.99 -8.29 -7.15
CA PHE A 170 15.95 -8.76 -8.54
C PHE A 170 14.53 -9.19 -8.93
N LYS A 171 13.87 -9.90 -8.05
CA LYS A 171 12.47 -10.29 -8.26
C LYS A 171 11.57 -9.07 -8.34
N SER A 172 11.71 -8.11 -7.42
CA SER A 172 10.96 -6.85 -7.45
C SER A 172 11.20 -6.05 -8.71
N ALA A 173 12.45 -5.96 -9.18
CA ALA A 173 12.81 -5.27 -10.42
C ALA A 173 12.18 -5.95 -11.65
N LYS A 174 12.23 -7.29 -11.73
CA LYS A 174 11.58 -8.06 -12.80
C LYS A 174 10.09 -7.78 -12.87
N TYR A 175 9.38 -7.91 -11.75
CA TYR A 175 7.94 -7.68 -11.71
C TYR A 175 7.55 -6.22 -11.96
N ARG A 176 8.39 -5.27 -11.55
CA ARG A 176 8.21 -3.85 -11.90
C ARG A 176 8.27 -3.66 -13.42
N TRP A 177 9.23 -4.31 -14.08
CA TRP A 177 9.34 -4.27 -15.54
C TRP A 177 8.13 -4.91 -16.22
N GLU A 178 7.67 -6.06 -15.75
CA GLU A 178 6.44 -6.72 -16.26
C GLU A 178 5.22 -5.79 -16.14
N ILE A 179 5.04 -5.09 -15.01
CA ILE A 179 3.96 -4.10 -14.88
C ILE A 179 4.07 -3.02 -15.97
N TYR A 180 5.25 -2.46 -16.20
CA TYR A 180 5.40 -1.45 -17.25
C TYR A 180 5.07 -1.97 -18.65
N ARG A 181 5.48 -3.21 -18.97
CA ARG A 181 5.35 -3.76 -20.31
C ARG A 181 4.00 -4.43 -20.57
N ASP A 182 3.52 -5.20 -19.63
CA ASP A 182 2.40 -6.11 -19.84
C ASP A 182 1.08 -5.51 -19.32
N VAL A 183 1.13 -4.76 -18.22
CA VAL A 183 -0.04 -4.12 -17.61
C VAL A 183 -0.25 -2.71 -18.20
N GLU A 184 0.74 -1.84 -18.05
CA GLU A 184 0.66 -0.44 -18.49
C GLU A 184 0.94 -0.26 -19.99
N ARG A 185 1.46 -1.29 -20.66
CA ARG A 185 1.77 -1.32 -22.12
C ARG A 185 2.60 -0.14 -22.58
N LEU A 186 3.51 0.33 -21.71
CA LEU A 186 4.40 1.45 -22.05
C LEU A 186 5.32 1.06 -23.21
N SER A 187 5.69 2.04 -24.06
CA SER A 187 6.73 1.84 -25.05
C SER A 187 8.08 1.47 -24.42
N LEU A 188 8.92 0.74 -25.13
CA LEU A 188 10.25 0.36 -24.63
C LEU A 188 11.08 1.54 -24.09
N PRO A 189 11.17 2.69 -24.80
CA PRO A 189 11.92 3.83 -24.29
C PRO A 189 11.34 4.39 -22.99
N ARG A 190 10.00 4.48 -22.88
CA ARG A 190 9.32 4.97 -21.67
C ARG A 190 9.50 4.00 -20.51
N SER A 191 9.41 2.69 -20.76
CA SER A 191 9.66 1.65 -19.75
C SER A 191 11.09 1.72 -19.22
N ALA A 192 12.08 1.85 -20.12
CA ALA A 192 13.49 1.96 -19.75
C ALA A 192 13.76 3.23 -18.94
N GLN A 193 13.20 4.38 -19.34
CA GLN A 193 13.34 5.63 -18.60
C GLN A 193 12.75 5.53 -17.19
N ALA A 194 11.53 5.01 -17.06
CA ALA A 194 10.86 4.82 -15.77
C ALA A 194 11.66 3.86 -14.87
N PHE A 195 12.13 2.74 -15.44
CA PHE A 195 12.89 1.74 -14.71
C PHE A 195 14.25 2.26 -14.22
N LEU A 196 15.00 3.00 -15.06
CA LEU A 196 16.25 3.63 -14.65
C LEU A 196 16.04 4.61 -13.50
N THR A 197 15.00 5.44 -13.58
CA THR A 197 14.67 6.39 -12.52
C THR A 197 14.30 5.67 -11.22
N TYR A 198 13.48 4.62 -11.31
CA TYR A 198 13.14 3.75 -10.17
C TYR A 198 14.40 3.14 -9.53
N ALA A 199 15.31 2.60 -10.33
CA ALA A 199 16.54 1.99 -9.84
C ALA A 199 17.45 3.02 -9.13
N LEU A 200 17.56 4.24 -9.69
CA LEU A 200 18.32 5.34 -9.09
C LEU A 200 17.72 5.80 -7.75
N HIS A 201 16.38 5.90 -7.66
CA HIS A 201 15.71 6.23 -6.39
C HIS A 201 15.90 5.11 -5.35
N GLY A 202 15.82 3.86 -5.75
CA GLY A 202 16.08 2.72 -4.88
C GLY A 202 17.49 2.73 -4.31
N MET A 203 18.51 3.03 -5.14
CA MET A 203 19.91 3.14 -4.68
C MET A 203 20.13 4.33 -3.71
N ARG A 204 19.48 5.47 -3.94
CA ARG A 204 19.56 6.63 -3.04
C ARG A 204 18.90 6.37 -1.70
N LYS A 205 17.76 5.67 -1.70
CA LYS A 205 17.05 5.28 -0.48
C LYS A 205 17.93 4.37 0.39
N HIS A 206 18.65 3.42 -0.22
CA HIS A 206 19.53 2.50 0.52
C HIS A 206 20.87 3.10 1.00
N ARG A 207 21.31 4.22 0.46
CA ARG A 207 22.51 4.93 0.97
C ARG A 207 22.21 5.72 2.25
N ARG A 208 20.96 5.83 2.65
CA ARG A 208 20.50 6.50 3.88
C ARG A 208 20.24 5.52 5.03
N PHE A 209 20.44 4.23 4.77
CA PHE A 209 20.49 3.12 5.73
C PHE A 209 21.89 2.52 5.76
#